data_8455047edf7d5d2fc41d94d3e3285ce4
#
_entry.id   8455047edf7d5d2fc41d94d3e3285ce4
#
_cell.length_a   1.000
_cell.length_b   1.000
_cell.length_c   1.000
_cell.angle_alpha   90.00
_cell.angle_beta   90.00
_cell.angle_gamma   90.00
#
_symmetry.space_group_name_H-M   'P 1'
#
loop_
_entity.id
_entity.type
_entity.pdbx_description
1 polymer ?
#
loop_
_entity_poly.entity_id
_entity_poly.type
_entity_poly.pdbx_seq_one_letter_code
_entity_poly.pdbx_strand_id
1 'polypeptide(L)'
;MIKSLHFAVALTALLSGSALAHDTPGGGEGAKVTLVYDHELPNVPGKSMKGVLVEYAPGGFSEGHTHPASAFIYATVLEGAISSQVNDGPVTVYKAGDSFSELPGDRHGVSENASKTKPARLLAVFVVDSAEQELTFPIKK
;
A
#
# COMPACT_ATOMS: atom_id res chain seq x y z
N MET A 1 -18.37 32.92 58.49
CA MET A 1 -19.02 32.03 57.53
C MET A 1 -18.14 31.95 56.28
N ILE A 2 -17.31 30.92 56.14
CA ILE A 2 -16.39 30.74 55.04
C ILE A 2 -17.04 29.70 54.11
N LYS A 3 -17.42 30.14 52.89
CA LYS A 3 -17.97 29.26 51.84
C LYS A 3 -16.83 28.61 51.07
N SER A 4 -16.64 27.32 51.26
CA SER A 4 -15.70 26.52 50.48
C SER A 4 -16.21 26.31 49.05
N LEU A 5 -15.44 26.78 48.05
CA LEU A 5 -15.69 26.59 46.66
C LEU A 5 -14.95 25.30 46.21
N HIS A 6 -15.70 24.26 45.87
CA HIS A 6 -15.13 23.00 45.33
C HIS A 6 -14.96 23.17 43.84
N PHE A 7 -13.71 23.17 43.38
CA PHE A 7 -13.36 23.11 41.95
C PHE A 7 -13.35 21.64 41.51
N ALA A 8 -14.32 21.26 40.71
CA ALA A 8 -14.32 19.96 40.08
C ALA A 8 -13.44 20.00 38.82
N VAL A 9 -12.30 19.34 38.85
CA VAL A 9 -11.44 19.14 37.67
C VAL A 9 -12.02 17.98 36.85
N ALA A 10 -12.60 18.27 35.70
CA ALA A 10 -13.01 17.27 34.73
C ALA A 10 -11.79 16.79 33.95
N LEU A 11 -11.38 15.55 34.22
CA LEU A 11 -10.31 14.86 33.48
C LEU A 11 -10.89 14.34 32.15
N THR A 12 -10.66 15.04 31.06
CA THR A 12 -10.99 14.57 29.71
C THR A 12 -9.95 13.55 29.27
N ALA A 13 -10.34 12.28 29.28
CA ALA A 13 -9.54 11.21 28.71
C ALA A 13 -9.57 11.30 27.18
N LEU A 14 -8.43 11.69 26.59
CA LEU A 14 -8.20 11.58 25.14
C LEU A 14 -8.05 10.08 24.80
N LEU A 15 -9.08 9.50 24.20
CA LEU A 15 -8.96 8.20 23.54
C LEU A 15 -8.08 8.39 22.29
N SER A 16 -6.81 8.05 22.42
CA SER A 16 -5.93 7.85 21.27
C SER A 16 -6.40 6.58 20.54
N GLY A 17 -7.19 6.77 19.47
CA GLY A 17 -7.53 5.68 18.57
C GLY A 17 -6.25 5.20 17.87
N SER A 18 -5.75 4.03 18.26
CA SER A 18 -4.74 3.32 17.50
C SER A 18 -5.37 2.93 16.16
N ALA A 19 -4.93 3.55 15.07
CA ALA A 19 -5.23 3.07 13.74
C ALA A 19 -4.62 1.66 13.62
N LEU A 20 -5.48 0.64 13.59
CA LEU A 20 -5.07 -0.71 13.26
C LEU A 20 -4.60 -0.68 11.80
N ALA A 21 -3.29 -0.84 11.60
CA ALA A 21 -2.75 -1.13 10.28
C ALA A 21 -3.40 -2.44 9.81
N HIS A 22 -4.24 -2.36 8.80
CA HIS A 22 -4.83 -3.54 8.18
C HIS A 22 -3.76 -4.12 7.26
N ASP A 23 -3.21 -5.28 7.62
CA ASP A 23 -2.32 -6.03 6.75
C ASP A 23 -3.11 -6.45 5.51
N THR A 24 -2.83 -5.82 4.39
CA THR A 24 -3.49 -6.14 3.11
C THR A 24 -2.95 -7.47 2.61
N PRO A 25 -3.78 -8.43 2.19
CA PRO A 25 -3.32 -9.64 1.54
C PRO A 25 -2.45 -9.30 0.32
N GLY A 26 -1.31 -9.97 0.16
CA GLY A 26 -0.39 -9.74 -0.96
C GLY A 26 1.07 -9.60 -0.56
N GLY A 27 1.38 -9.60 0.73
CA GLY A 27 2.75 -9.67 1.23
C GLY A 27 3.30 -11.09 1.09
N GLY A 28 4.54 -11.20 0.60
CA GLY A 28 5.37 -12.40 0.69
C GLY A 28 6.32 -12.31 1.88
N GLU A 29 7.34 -13.17 1.88
CA GLU A 29 8.34 -13.14 2.94
C GLU A 29 9.13 -11.81 2.92
N GLY A 30 9.23 -11.17 4.08
CA GLY A 30 9.94 -9.89 4.23
C GLY A 30 9.25 -8.68 3.58
N ALA A 31 7.97 -8.81 3.21
CA ALA A 31 7.15 -7.71 2.71
C ALA A 31 6.14 -7.24 3.76
N LYS A 32 6.02 -5.91 3.91
CA LYS A 32 4.96 -5.26 4.68
C LYS A 32 4.16 -4.36 3.74
N VAL A 33 2.86 -4.59 3.67
CA VAL A 33 1.92 -3.86 2.81
C VAL A 33 0.96 -3.05 3.66
N THR A 34 0.90 -1.75 3.45
CA THR A 34 0.10 -0.83 4.27
C THR A 34 -0.72 0.09 3.38
N LEU A 35 -2.04 0.11 3.57
CA LEU A 35 -2.90 1.13 2.97
C LEU A 35 -2.65 2.46 3.70
N VAL A 36 -2.06 3.44 3.01
CA VAL A 36 -1.69 4.74 3.59
C VAL A 36 -2.61 5.88 3.14
N TYR A 37 -3.42 5.64 2.10
CA TYR A 37 -4.37 6.62 1.58
C TYR A 37 -5.58 5.91 0.97
N ASP A 38 -6.79 6.40 1.23
CA ASP A 38 -8.03 5.95 0.60
C ASP A 38 -9.01 7.12 0.55
N HIS A 39 -9.38 7.55 -0.66
CA HIS A 39 -10.29 8.66 -0.86
C HIS A 39 -11.07 8.51 -2.17
N GLU A 40 -12.38 8.68 -2.11
CA GLU A 40 -13.21 8.78 -3.31
C GLU A 40 -12.82 10.01 -4.13
N LEU A 41 -12.76 9.86 -5.46
CA LEU A 41 -12.44 10.94 -6.36
C LEU A 41 -13.70 11.80 -6.62
N PRO A 42 -13.73 13.07 -6.17
CA PRO A 42 -14.93 13.90 -6.29
C PRO A 42 -15.27 14.26 -7.74
N ASN A 43 -14.28 14.16 -8.63
CA ASN A 43 -14.38 14.48 -10.06
C ASN A 43 -14.54 13.23 -10.96
N VAL A 44 -14.48 12.02 -10.38
CA VAL A 44 -14.68 10.74 -11.10
C VAL A 44 -15.60 9.86 -10.24
N PRO A 45 -16.92 10.02 -10.34
CA PRO A 45 -17.88 9.28 -9.54
C PRO A 45 -17.67 7.76 -9.60
N GLY A 46 -17.74 7.09 -8.45
CA GLY A 46 -17.56 5.65 -8.32
C GLY A 46 -16.11 5.16 -8.33
N LYS A 47 -15.13 6.07 -8.42
CA LYS A 47 -13.71 5.75 -8.34
C LYS A 47 -13.08 6.32 -7.07
N SER A 48 -12.10 5.60 -6.56
CA SER A 48 -11.23 6.02 -5.45
C SER A 48 -9.78 6.04 -5.87
N MET A 49 -9.01 6.91 -5.23
CA MET A 49 -7.57 6.85 -5.21
C MET A 49 -7.13 6.16 -3.91
N LYS A 50 -6.37 5.08 -4.03
CA LYS A 50 -5.83 4.36 -2.88
C LYS A 50 -4.31 4.33 -2.98
N GLY A 51 -3.62 4.68 -1.90
CA GLY A 51 -2.16 4.62 -1.80
C GLY A 51 -1.75 3.44 -0.94
N VAL A 52 -0.91 2.56 -1.48
CA VAL A 52 -0.38 1.37 -0.80
C VAL A 52 1.13 1.50 -0.70
N LEU A 53 1.64 1.57 0.52
CA LEU A 53 3.06 1.52 0.79
C LEU A 53 3.50 0.06 0.94
N VAL A 54 4.47 -0.35 0.15
CA VAL A 54 5.12 -1.66 0.23
C VAL A 54 6.55 -1.47 0.71
N GLU A 55 6.88 -2.10 1.82
CA GLU A 55 8.20 -2.06 2.44
C GLU A 55 8.81 -3.46 2.37
N TYR A 56 9.95 -3.60 1.71
CA TYR A 56 10.67 -4.85 1.60
C TYR A 56 11.93 -4.84 2.47
N ALA A 57 12.04 -5.85 3.32
CA ALA A 57 13.32 -6.19 3.95
C ALA A 57 14.36 -6.61 2.87
N PRO A 58 15.65 -6.69 3.20
CA PRO A 58 16.64 -7.26 2.28
C PRO A 58 16.23 -8.63 1.77
N GLY A 59 16.10 -8.81 0.44
CA GLY A 59 15.64 -10.03 -0.20
C GLY A 59 14.15 -10.32 -0.09
N GLY A 60 13.35 -9.40 0.49
CA GLY A 60 11.90 -9.54 0.62
C GLY A 60 11.19 -9.45 -0.74
N PHE A 61 10.02 -10.08 -0.84
CA PHE A 61 9.23 -10.14 -2.07
C PHE A 61 7.74 -10.20 -1.77
N SER A 62 6.92 -9.87 -2.76
CA SER A 62 5.49 -10.17 -2.80
C SER A 62 5.25 -11.38 -3.70
N GLU A 63 4.32 -12.26 -3.31
CA GLU A 63 3.86 -13.35 -4.17
C GLU A 63 3.28 -12.79 -5.47
N GLY A 64 3.39 -13.56 -6.57
CA GLY A 64 2.77 -13.19 -7.84
C GLY A 64 1.27 -13.01 -7.69
N HIS A 65 0.73 -11.91 -8.19
CA HIS A 65 -0.64 -11.49 -7.95
C HIS A 65 -1.25 -10.71 -9.13
N THR A 66 -2.56 -10.53 -9.05
CA THR A 66 -3.34 -9.63 -9.90
C THR A 66 -4.04 -8.60 -9.02
N HIS A 67 -4.56 -7.56 -9.64
CA HIS A 67 -5.35 -6.52 -9.01
C HIS A 67 -6.81 -6.54 -9.52
N PRO A 68 -7.75 -5.80 -8.87
CA PRO A 68 -9.10 -5.66 -9.41
C PRO A 68 -9.08 -5.26 -10.88
N ALA A 69 -9.98 -5.81 -11.69
CA ALA A 69 -10.08 -5.50 -13.12
C ALA A 69 -10.39 -4.01 -13.40
N SER A 70 -10.83 -3.26 -12.39
CA SER A 70 -11.05 -1.81 -12.45
C SER A 70 -9.81 -0.98 -12.10
N ALA A 71 -8.72 -1.60 -11.65
CA ALA A 71 -7.55 -0.91 -11.12
C ALA A 71 -6.58 -0.48 -12.23
N PHE A 72 -6.28 0.81 -12.28
CA PHE A 72 -5.07 1.35 -12.90
C PHE A 72 -4.10 1.72 -11.79
N ILE A 73 -2.83 1.32 -11.93
CA ILE A 73 -1.82 1.53 -10.87
C ILE A 73 -0.64 2.30 -11.43
N TYR A 74 -0.23 3.33 -10.69
CA TYR A 74 1.04 4.00 -10.83
C TYR A 74 1.91 3.64 -9.64
N ALA A 75 3.04 2.98 -9.87
CA ALA A 75 3.97 2.58 -8.84
C ALA A 75 5.26 3.39 -8.96
N THR A 76 5.76 3.92 -7.83
CA THR A 76 7.01 4.68 -7.78
C THR A 76 7.90 4.16 -6.66
N VAL A 77 9.18 3.98 -6.94
CA VAL A 77 10.17 3.53 -5.97
C VAL A 77 10.62 4.72 -5.11
N LEU A 78 10.44 4.60 -3.79
CA LEU A 78 10.79 5.65 -2.83
C LEU A 78 12.21 5.46 -2.28
N GLU A 79 12.66 4.20 -2.15
CA GLU A 79 13.95 3.85 -1.57
C GLU A 79 14.46 2.52 -2.13
N GLY A 80 15.78 2.42 -2.32
CA GLY A 80 16.41 1.20 -2.81
C GLY A 80 16.13 0.93 -4.27
N ALA A 81 15.87 -0.34 -4.61
CA ALA A 81 15.53 -0.77 -5.96
C ALA A 81 14.59 -1.98 -5.91
N ILE A 82 13.64 -2.01 -6.83
CA ILE A 82 12.63 -3.06 -6.97
C ILE A 82 12.81 -3.77 -8.31
N SER A 83 12.87 -5.09 -8.30
CA SER A 83 12.71 -5.91 -9.49
C SER A 83 11.22 -6.15 -9.72
N SER A 84 10.70 -5.78 -10.87
CA SER A 84 9.29 -5.92 -11.21
C SER A 84 9.12 -6.56 -12.58
N GLN A 85 8.09 -7.42 -12.72
CA GLN A 85 7.65 -7.98 -13.98
C GLN A 85 6.13 -7.88 -14.09
N VAL A 86 5.65 -7.19 -15.11
CA VAL A 86 4.24 -7.09 -15.45
C VAL A 86 3.98 -7.93 -16.68
N ASN A 87 2.99 -8.82 -16.60
CA ASN A 87 2.65 -9.83 -17.61
C ASN A 87 3.86 -10.71 -17.97
N ASP A 88 4.06 -10.98 -19.25
CA ASP A 88 5.18 -11.76 -19.79
C ASP A 88 6.34 -10.86 -20.27
N GLY A 89 6.36 -9.60 -19.79
CA GLY A 89 7.45 -8.67 -20.07
C GLY A 89 8.76 -9.06 -19.36
N PRO A 90 9.86 -8.35 -19.64
CA PRO A 90 11.12 -8.59 -18.96
C PRO A 90 11.06 -8.18 -17.50
N VAL A 91 11.79 -8.88 -16.63
CA VAL A 91 12.07 -8.40 -15.28
C VAL A 91 12.93 -7.16 -15.37
N THR A 92 12.43 -6.04 -14.86
CA THR A 92 13.09 -4.74 -14.91
C THR A 92 13.39 -4.26 -13.49
N VAL A 93 14.58 -3.70 -13.29
CA VAL A 93 14.98 -3.10 -12.01
C VAL A 93 14.72 -1.61 -12.02
N TYR A 94 13.83 -1.16 -11.15
CA TYR A 94 13.47 0.24 -10.93
C TYR A 94 14.17 0.75 -9.67
N LYS A 95 14.86 1.87 -9.76
CA LYS A 95 15.58 2.52 -8.64
C LYS A 95 14.73 3.62 -8.03
N ALA A 96 15.14 4.13 -6.86
CA ALA A 96 14.48 5.27 -6.24
C ALA A 96 14.31 6.45 -7.23
N GLY A 97 13.08 6.91 -7.38
CA GLY A 97 12.65 7.91 -8.36
C GLY A 97 12.10 7.34 -9.67
N ASP A 98 12.37 6.08 -10.00
CA ASP A 98 11.76 5.42 -11.17
C ASP A 98 10.32 5.00 -10.88
N SER A 99 9.55 4.81 -11.93
CA SER A 99 8.15 4.41 -11.86
C SER A 99 7.76 3.46 -12.99
N PHE A 100 6.68 2.71 -12.77
CA PHE A 100 6.02 1.90 -13.77
C PHE A 100 4.50 1.93 -13.55
N SER A 101 3.75 1.39 -14.50
CA SER A 101 2.29 1.29 -14.41
C SER A 101 1.84 -0.14 -14.62
N GLU A 102 0.69 -0.47 -14.01
CA GLU A 102 -0.05 -1.68 -14.28
C GLU A 102 -1.44 -1.29 -14.78
N LEU A 103 -1.86 -1.87 -15.90
CA LEU A 103 -3.16 -1.63 -16.51
C LEU A 103 -4.21 -2.56 -15.91
N PRO A 104 -5.50 -2.22 -16.02
CA PRO A 104 -6.58 -3.12 -15.64
C PRO A 104 -6.40 -4.51 -16.26
N GLY A 105 -6.38 -5.55 -15.39
CA GLY A 105 -6.19 -6.93 -15.80
C GLY A 105 -4.74 -7.41 -15.93
N ASP A 106 -3.76 -6.55 -15.74
CA ASP A 106 -2.36 -6.94 -15.72
C ASP A 106 -2.04 -7.92 -14.59
N ARG A 107 -1.02 -8.72 -14.82
CA ARG A 107 -0.49 -9.70 -13.89
C ARG A 107 0.89 -9.25 -13.42
N HIS A 108 1.04 -9.03 -12.12
CA HIS A 108 2.30 -8.68 -11.49
C HIS A 108 3.01 -9.96 -11.05
N GLY A 109 3.84 -10.51 -11.93
CA GLY A 109 4.49 -11.81 -11.72
C GLY A 109 5.68 -11.75 -10.77
N VAL A 110 6.42 -10.65 -10.77
CA VAL A 110 7.59 -10.40 -9.92
C VAL A 110 7.47 -9.02 -9.28
N SER A 111 7.57 -8.97 -7.96
CA SER A 111 7.71 -7.72 -7.18
C SER A 111 8.59 -8.01 -5.98
N GLU A 112 9.87 -7.63 -6.04
CA GLU A 112 10.83 -7.97 -5.00
C GLU A 112 11.90 -6.90 -4.82
N ASN A 113 12.52 -6.89 -3.64
CA ASN A 113 13.71 -6.09 -3.39
C ASN A 113 14.89 -6.61 -4.22
N ALA A 114 15.43 -5.79 -5.10
CA ALA A 114 16.61 -6.12 -5.89
C ALA A 114 17.89 -6.30 -5.06
N SER A 115 17.87 -5.90 -3.77
CA SER A 115 19.01 -5.99 -2.84
C SER A 115 18.78 -7.04 -1.76
N LYS A 116 19.81 -7.85 -1.50
CA LYS A 116 19.83 -8.80 -0.37
C LYS A 116 20.42 -8.22 0.91
N THR A 117 20.83 -6.94 0.88
CA THR A 117 21.55 -6.31 2.03
C THR A 117 20.95 -4.98 2.46
N LYS A 118 20.09 -4.35 1.64
CA LYS A 118 19.47 -3.05 1.92
C LYS A 118 17.96 -3.15 1.76
N PRO A 119 17.17 -2.38 2.54
CA PRO A 119 15.72 -2.32 2.36
C PRO A 119 15.34 -1.60 1.06
N ALA A 120 14.10 -1.79 0.64
CA ALA A 120 13.49 -1.05 -0.46
C ALA A 120 12.04 -0.68 -0.13
N ARG A 121 11.55 0.43 -0.68
CA ARG A 121 10.17 0.90 -0.51
C ARG A 121 9.59 1.36 -1.83
N LEU A 122 8.33 1.06 -2.01
CA LEU A 122 7.53 1.35 -3.19
C LEU A 122 6.18 1.93 -2.74
N LEU A 123 5.72 2.98 -3.41
CA LEU A 123 4.34 3.48 -3.28
C LEU A 123 3.57 3.11 -4.54
N ALA A 124 2.54 2.31 -4.39
CA ALA A 124 1.58 1.99 -5.45
C ALA A 124 0.31 2.83 -5.27
N VAL A 125 -0.03 3.63 -6.27
CA VAL A 125 -1.22 4.48 -6.28
C VAL A 125 -2.24 3.88 -7.25
N PHE A 126 -3.37 3.47 -6.72
CA PHE A 126 -4.48 2.87 -7.44
C PHE A 126 -5.53 3.92 -7.76
N VAL A 127 -6.04 3.91 -8.99
CA VAL A 127 -7.35 4.43 -9.34
C VAL A 127 -8.23 3.21 -9.62
N VAL A 128 -9.24 2.99 -8.80
CA VAL A 128 -9.99 1.73 -8.74
C VAL A 128 -11.46 2.01 -8.38
N ASP A 129 -12.36 1.08 -8.65
CA ASP A 129 -13.76 1.20 -8.21
C ASP A 129 -13.82 1.35 -6.68
N SER A 130 -14.61 2.31 -6.19
CA SER A 130 -14.69 2.63 -4.75
C SER A 130 -15.20 1.45 -3.92
N ALA A 131 -15.94 0.52 -4.52
CA ALA A 131 -16.46 -0.68 -3.86
C ALA A 131 -15.40 -1.76 -3.61
N GLU A 132 -14.24 -1.68 -4.27
CA GLU A 132 -13.18 -2.69 -4.11
C GLU A 132 -12.53 -2.59 -2.73
N GLN A 133 -12.63 -3.68 -1.97
CA GLN A 133 -12.04 -3.80 -0.63
C GLN A 133 -10.69 -4.53 -0.66
N GLU A 134 -10.56 -5.53 -1.53
CA GLU A 134 -9.31 -6.26 -1.75
C GLU A 134 -8.61 -5.72 -2.99
N LEU A 135 -7.33 -5.36 -2.83
CA LEU A 135 -6.55 -4.79 -3.91
C LEU A 135 -5.58 -5.79 -4.56
N THR A 136 -5.47 -7.01 -4.02
CA THR A 136 -4.48 -7.99 -4.45
C THR A 136 -5.06 -9.40 -4.37
N PHE A 137 -4.94 -10.16 -5.46
CA PHE A 137 -5.39 -11.54 -5.55
C PHE A 137 -4.22 -12.45 -5.96
N PRO A 138 -3.86 -13.47 -5.14
CA PRO A 138 -2.77 -14.38 -5.48
C PRO A 138 -3.02 -15.11 -6.81
N ILE A 139 -1.99 -15.22 -7.63
CA ILE A 139 -2.02 -16.06 -8.83
C ILE A 139 -1.98 -17.52 -8.36
N LYS A 140 -3.04 -18.27 -8.66
CA LYS A 140 -3.07 -19.70 -8.39
C LYS A 140 -2.09 -20.41 -9.34
N LYS A 141 -1.19 -21.17 -8.77
CA LYS A 141 -0.29 -22.05 -9.51
C LYS A 141 -1.05 -23.23 -10.11
#